data_e59000e0cc30e16f1af7655771ac7cc6
#
_entry.id   e59000e0cc30e16f1af7655771ac7cc6
#
_cell.length_a   1.000
_cell.length_b   1.000
_cell.length_c   1.000
_cell.angle_alpha   90.00
_cell.angle_beta   90.00
_cell.angle_gamma   90.00
#
_symmetry.space_group_name_H-M   'P 1'
#
loop_
_entity.id
_entity.type
_entity.pdbx_description
1 polymer ?
#
loop_
_entity_poly.entity_id
_entity_poly.type
_entity_poly.pdbx_seq_one_letter_code
_entity_poly.pdbx_strand_id
1 'polypeptide(L)'
;MNNKRMNELNIKGKIALVAILLILSCLVGYMLLVMAYGIPTDYMKGNMSESAGIIKTEGRYFRTMNRENSQLDNYTDSLMLLTASHPTTENAWKGAINVSRYYRSDKKPDEVLVDNYLGKGKGYSEVQYSRYWHGYLVFLKPLIALFDYGTIRYLLMFLQIGLFALLVSKSSTINKRLIFPIIFLWIFLHAHTVRLLNTTVPTTGMLL
;
A
#
# COMPACT_ATOMS: atom_id res chain seq x y z
N MET A 1 1.05 29.30 -11.34
CA MET A 1 1.57 30.52 -10.69
C MET A 1 2.95 30.77 -11.26
N ASN A 2 3.18 31.96 -11.87
CA ASN A 2 4.37 32.21 -12.69
C ASN A 2 5.60 32.38 -11.77
N ASN A 3 6.72 31.72 -12.06
CA ASN A 3 7.99 31.78 -11.29
C ASN A 3 8.45 33.23 -10.95
N LYS A 4 8.09 34.19 -11.77
CA LYS A 4 8.39 35.60 -11.58
C LYS A 4 7.72 36.18 -10.32
N ARG A 5 6.45 35.81 -10.03
CA ARG A 5 5.72 36.26 -8.82
C ARG A 5 6.26 35.66 -7.52
N MET A 6 6.76 34.44 -7.56
CA MET A 6 7.35 33.79 -6.37
C MET A 6 8.67 34.44 -5.96
N ASN A 7 9.48 34.95 -6.91
CA ASN A 7 10.73 35.64 -6.60
C ASN A 7 10.53 37.05 -6.02
N GLU A 8 9.37 37.65 -6.24
CA GLU A 8 9.05 39.02 -5.72
C GLU A 8 8.46 39.00 -4.31
N LEU A 9 8.06 37.81 -3.78
CA LEU A 9 7.57 37.69 -2.40
C LEU A 9 8.73 37.86 -1.39
N ASN A 10 8.49 38.70 -0.39
CA ASN A 10 9.39 38.78 0.78
C ASN A 10 9.35 37.45 1.58
N ILE A 11 10.28 37.24 2.50
CA ILE A 11 10.39 36.01 3.29
C ILE A 11 9.08 35.67 4.01
N LYS A 12 8.38 36.66 4.57
CA LYS A 12 7.09 36.45 5.26
C LYS A 12 6.02 35.92 4.29
N GLY A 13 5.97 36.45 3.06
CA GLY A 13 5.06 35.99 2.03
C GLY A 13 5.35 34.54 1.58
N LYS A 14 6.62 34.14 1.49
CA LYS A 14 7.02 32.77 1.17
C LYS A 14 6.61 31.80 2.28
N ILE A 15 6.83 32.16 3.54
CA ILE A 15 6.43 31.36 4.71
C ILE A 15 4.90 31.20 4.72
N ALA A 16 4.14 32.28 4.53
CA ALA A 16 2.69 32.23 4.48
C ALA A 16 2.18 31.32 3.34
N LEU A 17 2.78 31.40 2.16
CA LEU A 17 2.43 30.52 1.03
C LEU A 17 2.69 29.05 1.36
N VAL A 18 3.83 28.71 1.94
CA VAL A 18 4.14 27.33 2.33
C VAL A 18 3.16 26.84 3.39
N ALA A 19 2.81 27.65 4.39
CA ALA A 19 1.82 27.30 5.41
C ALA A 19 0.43 27.04 4.80
N ILE A 20 -0.01 27.89 3.87
CA ILE A 20 -1.29 27.71 3.17
C ILE A 20 -1.27 26.41 2.35
N LEU A 21 -0.19 26.14 1.60
CA LEU A 21 -0.06 24.92 0.82
C LEU A 21 -0.07 23.67 1.71
N LEU A 22 0.57 23.72 2.86
CA LEU A 22 0.56 22.64 3.85
C LEU A 22 -0.87 22.38 4.35
N ILE A 23 -1.58 23.42 4.79
CA ILE A 23 -2.97 23.28 5.26
C ILE A 23 -3.87 22.71 4.16
N LEU A 24 -3.78 23.24 2.95
CA LEU A 24 -4.56 22.74 1.81
C LEU A 24 -4.25 21.28 1.50
N SER A 25 -2.97 20.88 1.51
CA SER A 25 -2.59 19.48 1.27
C SER A 25 -3.11 18.54 2.35
N CYS A 26 -3.11 18.95 3.62
CA CYS A 26 -3.71 18.19 4.72
C CYS A 26 -5.23 18.04 4.55
N LEU A 27 -5.93 19.12 4.18
CA LEU A 27 -7.37 19.08 3.93
C LEU A 27 -7.72 18.16 2.76
N VAL A 28 -7.00 18.27 1.64
CA VAL A 28 -7.19 17.38 0.47
C VAL A 28 -6.92 15.92 0.85
N GLY A 29 -5.82 15.66 1.55
CA GLY A 29 -5.49 14.29 2.01
C GLY A 29 -6.55 13.70 2.94
N TYR A 30 -7.09 14.51 3.85
CA TYR A 30 -8.18 14.09 4.74
C TYR A 30 -9.48 13.80 3.96
N MET A 31 -9.86 14.68 3.02
CA MET A 31 -11.04 14.45 2.17
C MET A 31 -10.93 13.18 1.34
N LEU A 32 -9.77 12.91 0.76
CA LEU A 32 -9.52 11.67 0.02
C LEU A 32 -9.65 10.44 0.93
N LEU A 33 -9.17 10.53 2.15
CA LEU A 33 -9.30 9.46 3.15
C LEU A 33 -10.76 9.24 3.54
N VAL A 34 -11.53 10.31 3.76
CA VAL A 34 -12.99 10.21 4.03
C VAL A 34 -13.72 9.53 2.87
N MET A 35 -13.39 9.87 1.62
CA MET A 35 -13.95 9.21 0.43
C MET A 35 -13.61 7.71 0.42
N ALA A 36 -12.37 7.34 0.74
CA ALA A 36 -11.97 5.94 0.84
C ALA A 36 -12.72 5.18 1.94
N TYR A 37 -13.00 5.81 3.08
CA TYR A 37 -13.82 5.26 4.16
C TYR A 37 -15.32 5.20 3.83
N GLY A 38 -15.77 5.91 2.81
CA GLY A 38 -17.11 5.79 2.25
C GLY A 38 -17.36 4.49 1.46
N ILE A 39 -16.30 3.75 1.10
CA ILE A 39 -16.42 2.47 0.39
C ILE A 39 -16.88 1.38 1.37
N PRO A 40 -18.04 0.72 1.12
CA PRO A 40 -18.52 -0.36 1.98
C PRO A 40 -17.55 -1.55 2.00
N THR A 41 -17.22 -2.04 3.18
CA THR A 41 -16.28 -3.16 3.35
C THR A 41 -16.84 -4.51 2.86
N ASP A 42 -18.16 -4.59 2.65
CA ASP A 42 -18.79 -5.79 2.08
C ASP A 42 -18.26 -6.13 0.68
N TYR A 43 -17.94 -5.12 -0.12
CA TYR A 43 -17.32 -5.32 -1.44
C TYR A 43 -15.90 -5.91 -1.37
N MET A 44 -15.25 -5.80 -0.21
CA MET A 44 -13.88 -6.28 -0.01
C MET A 44 -13.81 -7.73 0.47
N LYS A 45 -14.93 -8.31 0.98
CA LYS A 45 -14.91 -9.61 1.68
C LYS A 45 -14.34 -10.76 0.83
N GLY A 46 -14.75 -10.85 -0.43
CA GLY A 46 -14.25 -11.88 -1.35
C GLY A 46 -12.74 -11.76 -1.57
N ASN A 47 -12.31 -10.58 -1.99
CA ASN A 47 -10.89 -10.27 -2.26
C ASN A 47 -10.03 -10.41 -1.00
N MET A 48 -10.58 -10.08 0.17
CA MET A 48 -9.89 -10.27 1.45
C MET A 48 -9.74 -11.74 1.84
N SER A 49 -10.72 -12.59 1.50
CA SER A 49 -10.60 -14.04 1.70
C SER A 49 -9.49 -14.63 0.83
N GLU A 50 -9.42 -14.25 -0.44
CA GLU A 50 -8.33 -14.66 -1.35
C GLU A 50 -6.98 -14.14 -0.86
N SER A 51 -6.92 -12.87 -0.45
CA SER A 51 -5.72 -12.24 0.12
C SER A 51 -5.22 -12.97 1.37
N ALA A 52 -6.13 -13.37 2.26
CA ALA A 52 -5.80 -14.16 3.45
C ALA A 52 -5.28 -15.55 3.09
N GLY A 53 -5.78 -16.15 2.01
CA GLY A 53 -5.28 -17.41 1.44
C GLY A 53 -3.82 -17.29 0.99
N ILE A 54 -3.49 -16.23 0.28
CA ILE A 54 -2.11 -15.93 -0.16
C ILE A 54 -1.19 -15.78 1.05
N ILE A 55 -1.56 -14.92 2.02
CA ILE A 55 -0.78 -14.68 3.24
C ILE A 55 -0.59 -15.97 4.05
N LYS A 56 -1.62 -16.81 4.15
CA LYS A 56 -1.55 -18.12 4.83
C LYS A 56 -0.53 -19.04 4.16
N THR A 57 -0.50 -19.07 2.85
CA THR A 57 0.40 -19.95 2.08
C THR A 57 1.85 -19.45 2.15
N GLU A 58 2.05 -18.16 2.03
CA GLU A 58 3.39 -17.53 2.09
C GLU A 58 3.95 -17.48 3.51
N GLY A 59 3.09 -17.28 4.51
CA GLY A 59 3.51 -17.02 5.88
C GLY A 59 4.02 -15.58 6.07
N ARG A 60 4.43 -15.27 7.31
CA ARG A 60 4.75 -13.91 7.75
C ARG A 60 5.92 -13.27 7.00
N TYR A 61 6.98 -14.02 6.78
CA TYR A 61 8.23 -13.54 6.20
C TYR A 61 8.68 -14.48 5.09
N PHE A 62 7.86 -14.58 4.06
CA PHE A 62 8.12 -15.43 2.91
C PHE A 62 9.39 -14.98 2.17
N ARG A 63 10.28 -15.94 1.90
CA ARG A 63 11.48 -15.69 1.11
C ARG A 63 11.28 -16.19 -0.30
N THR A 64 11.26 -15.29 -1.27
CA THR A 64 11.11 -15.64 -2.69
C THR A 64 12.34 -16.36 -3.26
N MET A 65 13.50 -16.19 -2.60
CA MET A 65 14.74 -16.91 -2.86
C MET A 65 15.39 -17.25 -1.52
N ASN A 66 16.32 -18.21 -1.50
CA ASN A 66 17.10 -18.56 -0.29
C ASN A 66 18.09 -17.45 0.16
N ARG A 67 17.68 -16.17 0.03
CA ARG A 67 18.48 -15.00 0.42
C ARG A 67 17.65 -14.09 1.30
N GLU A 68 18.26 -13.53 2.33
CA GLU A 68 17.58 -12.67 3.31
C GLU A 68 16.97 -11.43 2.68
N ASN A 69 17.63 -10.83 1.68
CA ASN A 69 17.14 -9.65 0.98
C ASN A 69 15.95 -9.90 0.03
N SER A 70 15.43 -11.15 -0.04
CA SER A 70 14.25 -11.52 -0.83
C SER A 70 13.01 -11.75 0.02
N GLN A 71 13.05 -11.38 1.30
CA GLN A 71 11.97 -11.56 2.25
C GLN A 71 10.85 -10.55 2.00
N LEU A 72 9.60 -11.04 1.96
CA LEU A 72 8.39 -10.22 1.95
C LEU A 72 8.01 -9.89 3.40
N ASP A 73 7.45 -8.73 3.62
CA ASP A 73 6.92 -8.30 4.92
C ASP A 73 5.40 -8.45 4.97
N ASN A 74 4.92 -9.68 4.95
CA ASN A 74 3.51 -9.99 5.08
C ASN A 74 2.92 -9.57 6.44
N TYR A 75 3.76 -9.31 7.45
CA TYR A 75 3.32 -8.76 8.73
C TYR A 75 2.76 -7.35 8.55
N THR A 76 3.53 -6.46 7.92
CA THR A 76 3.09 -5.07 7.66
C THR A 76 1.94 -5.04 6.65
N ASP A 77 2.00 -5.86 5.61
CA ASP A 77 0.93 -5.94 4.62
C ASP A 77 -0.39 -6.42 5.24
N SER A 78 -0.34 -7.39 6.16
CA SER A 78 -1.51 -7.82 6.92
C SER A 78 -2.08 -6.73 7.82
N LEU A 79 -1.24 -5.90 8.44
CA LEU A 79 -1.69 -4.71 9.18
C LEU A 79 -2.45 -3.74 8.28
N MET A 80 -1.91 -3.48 7.08
CA MET A 80 -2.52 -2.58 6.10
C MET A 80 -3.86 -3.13 5.61
N LEU A 81 -3.94 -4.43 5.30
CA LEU A 81 -5.16 -5.10 4.86
C LEU A 81 -6.23 -5.14 5.96
N LEU A 82 -5.86 -5.47 7.21
CA LEU A 82 -6.78 -5.44 8.35
C LEU A 82 -7.34 -4.04 8.62
N THR A 83 -6.54 -3.01 8.42
CA THR A 83 -6.98 -1.61 8.55
C THR A 83 -7.89 -1.21 7.39
N ALA A 84 -7.55 -1.59 6.14
CA ALA A 84 -8.35 -1.27 4.97
C ALA A 84 -9.73 -1.93 4.99
N SER A 85 -9.82 -3.16 5.48
CA SER A 85 -11.04 -3.98 5.48
C SER A 85 -11.86 -3.89 6.77
N HIS A 86 -11.40 -3.13 7.78
CA HIS A 86 -12.17 -2.95 9.00
C HIS A 86 -13.47 -2.16 8.71
N PRO A 87 -14.65 -2.67 9.11
CA PRO A 87 -15.90 -1.96 8.94
C PRO A 87 -15.89 -0.68 9.79
N THR A 88 -16.35 0.40 9.20
CA THR A 88 -16.53 1.65 9.91
C THR A 88 -17.84 1.59 10.67
N THR A 89 -17.78 1.46 12.00
CA THR A 89 -18.96 1.45 12.87
C THR A 89 -19.60 2.82 13.00
N GLU A 90 -18.86 3.86 12.68
CA GLU A 90 -19.25 5.25 12.68
C GLU A 90 -19.33 5.80 11.24
N ASN A 91 -19.56 7.09 11.08
CA ASN A 91 -19.52 7.73 9.76
C ASN A 91 -18.07 7.77 9.19
N ALA A 92 -17.95 7.93 7.87
CA ALA A 92 -16.66 7.94 7.17
C ALA A 92 -15.68 9.00 7.71
N TRP A 93 -16.17 10.13 8.23
CA TRP A 93 -15.35 11.20 8.82
C TRP A 93 -14.62 10.72 10.07
N LYS A 94 -15.34 10.08 10.98
CA LYS A 94 -14.74 9.51 12.19
C LYS A 94 -13.86 8.31 11.88
N GLY A 95 -14.27 7.45 10.95
CA GLY A 95 -13.46 6.33 10.48
C GLY A 95 -12.11 6.77 9.95
N ALA A 96 -12.06 7.87 9.18
CA ALA A 96 -10.83 8.44 8.64
C ALA A 96 -9.89 9.02 9.73
N ILE A 97 -10.40 9.40 10.89
CA ILE A 97 -9.61 9.89 12.03
C ILE A 97 -9.16 8.72 12.91
N ASN A 98 -10.07 7.81 13.26
CA ASN A 98 -9.82 6.74 14.21
C ASN A 98 -8.95 5.61 13.63
N VAL A 99 -9.09 5.35 12.33
CA VAL A 99 -8.33 4.33 11.60
C VAL A 99 -8.25 3.02 12.37
N SER A 100 -9.42 2.43 12.66
CA SER A 100 -9.52 1.21 13.44
C SER A 100 -9.12 -0.03 12.64
N ARG A 101 -8.67 -1.07 13.36
CA ARG A 101 -8.39 -2.39 12.81
C ARG A 101 -8.76 -3.50 13.77
N TYR A 102 -8.91 -4.71 13.23
CA TYR A 102 -9.03 -5.91 14.07
C TYR A 102 -7.71 -6.21 14.81
N TYR A 103 -7.83 -6.59 16.08
CA TYR A 103 -6.71 -6.89 16.94
C TYR A 103 -7.00 -8.08 17.86
N ARG A 104 -5.95 -8.88 18.11
CA ARG A 104 -5.91 -9.88 19.19
C ARG A 104 -4.54 -9.84 19.85
N SER A 105 -4.52 -9.86 21.17
CA SER A 105 -3.27 -9.78 21.95
C SER A 105 -2.41 -11.03 21.84
N ASP A 106 -3.03 -12.19 21.62
CA ASP A 106 -2.40 -13.50 21.51
C ASP A 106 -1.94 -13.85 20.09
N LYS A 107 -2.25 -13.01 19.08
CA LYS A 107 -1.95 -13.29 17.66
C LYS A 107 -1.25 -12.14 16.95
N LYS A 108 -0.46 -12.49 15.97
CA LYS A 108 0.16 -11.53 15.06
C LYS A 108 -0.80 -11.14 13.94
N PRO A 109 -0.59 -9.98 13.27
CA PRO A 109 -1.51 -9.46 12.24
C PRO A 109 -1.82 -10.45 11.11
N ASP A 110 -0.83 -11.19 10.62
CA ASP A 110 -1.00 -12.21 9.60
C ASP A 110 -1.92 -13.35 10.05
N GLU A 111 -1.79 -13.78 11.31
CA GLU A 111 -2.66 -14.78 11.91
C GLU A 111 -4.08 -14.24 12.14
N VAL A 112 -4.20 -12.97 12.59
CA VAL A 112 -5.51 -12.29 12.74
C VAL A 112 -6.21 -12.17 11.40
N LEU A 113 -5.50 -11.81 10.32
CA LEU A 113 -6.04 -11.71 8.98
C LEU A 113 -6.59 -13.06 8.50
N VAL A 114 -5.79 -14.11 8.61
CA VAL A 114 -6.17 -15.48 8.19
C VAL A 114 -7.38 -15.97 8.98
N ASP A 115 -7.38 -15.80 10.29
CA ASP A 115 -8.51 -16.22 11.13
C ASP A 115 -9.80 -15.44 10.85
N ASN A 116 -9.69 -14.14 10.58
CA ASN A 116 -10.85 -13.30 10.32
C ASN A 116 -11.54 -13.65 9.01
N TYR A 117 -10.79 -13.99 7.96
CA TYR A 117 -11.33 -14.19 6.62
C TYR A 117 -11.43 -15.67 6.21
N LEU A 118 -10.63 -16.58 6.77
CA LEU A 118 -10.67 -18.02 6.47
C LEU A 118 -11.12 -18.87 7.65
N GLY A 119 -11.12 -18.32 8.86
CA GLY A 119 -11.53 -18.99 10.09
C GLY A 119 -12.95 -18.64 10.52
N LYS A 120 -13.27 -18.97 11.78
CA LYS A 120 -14.61 -18.70 12.37
C LYS A 120 -14.76 -17.26 12.90
N GLY A 121 -13.75 -16.40 12.72
CA GLY A 121 -13.81 -14.94 12.95
C GLY A 121 -14.36 -14.49 14.29
N LYS A 122 -14.06 -15.16 15.40
CA LYS A 122 -14.59 -14.82 16.74
C LYS A 122 -13.52 -14.26 17.67
N GLY A 123 -13.93 -13.31 18.52
CA GLY A 123 -13.09 -12.84 19.64
C GLY A 123 -12.05 -11.77 19.27
N TYR A 124 -12.33 -10.95 18.27
CA TYR A 124 -11.50 -9.79 17.96
C TYR A 124 -11.95 -8.57 18.76
N SER A 125 -10.97 -7.81 19.24
CA SER A 125 -11.16 -6.45 19.71
C SER A 125 -10.85 -5.46 18.59
N GLU A 126 -11.40 -4.27 18.70
CA GLU A 126 -11.06 -3.15 17.85
C GLU A 126 -9.96 -2.35 18.54
N VAL A 127 -8.94 -1.95 17.78
CA VAL A 127 -7.91 -1.02 18.25
C VAL A 127 -7.78 0.13 17.28
N GLN A 128 -7.76 1.35 17.83
CA GLN A 128 -7.48 2.55 17.05
C GLN A 128 -5.98 2.62 16.72
N TYR A 129 -5.68 2.91 15.48
CA TYR A 129 -4.31 2.96 14.97
C TYR A 129 -3.96 4.32 14.35
N SER A 130 -4.51 5.40 14.90
CA SER A 130 -4.37 6.77 14.41
C SER A 130 -2.97 7.39 14.58
N ARG A 131 -2.01 6.68 15.20
CA ARG A 131 -0.65 7.18 15.47
C ARG A 131 0.14 7.54 14.20
N TYR A 132 -0.11 6.84 13.09
CA TYR A 132 0.64 7.00 11.85
C TYR A 132 -0.26 7.58 10.76
N TRP A 133 0.38 8.20 9.76
CA TRP A 133 -0.32 8.65 8.57
C TRP A 133 -0.75 7.45 7.70
N HIS A 134 -2.05 7.33 7.50
CA HIS A 134 -2.65 6.21 6.75
C HIS A 134 -3.08 6.60 5.33
N GLY A 135 -2.38 7.51 4.69
CA GLY A 135 -2.67 7.97 3.32
C GLY A 135 -2.69 6.86 2.26
N TYR A 136 -2.01 5.73 2.51
CA TYR A 136 -2.08 4.56 1.64
C TYR A 136 -3.50 3.98 1.51
N LEU A 137 -4.37 4.19 2.50
CA LEU A 137 -5.76 3.72 2.47
C LEU A 137 -6.58 4.38 1.36
N VAL A 138 -6.20 5.59 0.93
CA VAL A 138 -6.82 6.29 -0.20
C VAL A 138 -6.74 5.43 -1.47
N PHE A 139 -5.66 4.68 -1.63
CA PHE A 139 -5.45 3.77 -2.76
C PHE A 139 -5.83 2.33 -2.43
N LEU A 140 -5.46 1.85 -1.24
CA LEU A 140 -5.62 0.44 -0.88
C LEU A 140 -7.11 0.05 -0.75
N LYS A 141 -7.96 0.88 -0.13
CA LYS A 141 -9.39 0.56 0.02
C LYS A 141 -10.10 0.37 -1.33
N PRO A 142 -10.02 1.29 -2.32
CA PRO A 142 -10.61 1.05 -3.63
C PRO A 142 -9.95 -0.11 -4.38
N LEU A 143 -8.63 -0.32 -4.24
CA LEU A 143 -7.96 -1.43 -4.90
C LEU A 143 -8.42 -2.77 -4.34
N ILE A 144 -8.54 -2.94 -3.02
CA ILE A 144 -8.99 -4.21 -2.42
C ILE A 144 -10.49 -4.43 -2.59
N ALA A 145 -11.28 -3.40 -2.84
CA ALA A 145 -12.67 -3.55 -3.24
C ALA A 145 -12.82 -4.16 -4.64
N LEU A 146 -11.82 -3.99 -5.51
CA LEU A 146 -11.82 -4.47 -6.89
C LEU A 146 -10.97 -5.73 -7.11
N PHE A 147 -9.87 -5.88 -6.38
CA PHE A 147 -8.84 -6.89 -6.61
C PHE A 147 -8.36 -7.50 -5.30
N ASP A 148 -7.91 -8.74 -5.36
CA ASP A 148 -7.18 -9.40 -4.27
C ASP A 148 -5.74 -8.84 -4.13
N TYR A 149 -5.09 -9.17 -3.02
CA TYR A 149 -3.74 -8.70 -2.70
C TYR A 149 -2.67 -9.15 -3.71
N GLY A 150 -2.79 -10.37 -4.27
CA GLY A 150 -1.87 -10.85 -5.29
C GLY A 150 -1.96 -10.02 -6.57
N THR A 151 -3.18 -9.77 -7.04
CA THR A 151 -3.45 -8.92 -8.19
C THR A 151 -2.94 -7.49 -7.97
N ILE A 152 -3.14 -6.91 -6.76
CA ILE A 152 -2.62 -5.58 -6.42
C ILE A 152 -1.09 -5.55 -6.51
N ARG A 153 -0.38 -6.58 -6.03
CA ARG A 153 1.08 -6.69 -6.18
C ARG A 153 1.51 -6.63 -7.64
N TYR A 154 0.81 -7.35 -8.54
CA TYR A 154 1.11 -7.30 -9.97
C TYR A 154 0.86 -5.93 -10.58
N LEU A 155 -0.28 -5.30 -10.26
CA LEU A 155 -0.60 -3.96 -10.74
C LEU A 155 0.48 -2.95 -10.34
N LEU A 156 0.92 -2.98 -9.07
CA LEU A 156 1.99 -2.12 -8.59
C LEU A 156 3.33 -2.40 -9.28
N MET A 157 3.65 -3.66 -9.55
CA MET A 157 4.85 -4.05 -10.29
C MET A 157 4.83 -3.51 -11.72
N PHE A 158 3.72 -3.69 -12.46
CA PHE A 158 3.59 -3.14 -13.81
C PHE A 158 3.65 -1.62 -13.82
N LEU A 159 3.03 -0.95 -12.84
CA LEU A 159 3.14 0.48 -12.67
C LEU A 159 4.58 0.93 -12.46
N GLN A 160 5.33 0.25 -11.58
CA GLN A 160 6.74 0.54 -11.33
C GLN A 160 7.59 0.39 -12.60
N ILE A 161 7.40 -0.71 -13.36
CA ILE A 161 8.12 -0.94 -14.63
C ILE A 161 7.79 0.16 -15.63
N GLY A 162 6.52 0.54 -15.75
CA GLY A 162 6.09 1.62 -16.63
C GLY A 162 6.71 2.98 -16.27
N LEU A 163 6.67 3.33 -14.97
CA LEU A 163 7.31 4.56 -14.48
C LEU A 163 8.82 4.56 -14.69
N PHE A 164 9.47 3.41 -14.51
CA PHE A 164 10.90 3.26 -14.78
C PHE A 164 11.22 3.45 -16.26
N ALA A 165 10.45 2.84 -17.16
CA ALA A 165 10.61 3.01 -18.60
C ALA A 165 10.45 4.49 -19.02
N LEU A 166 9.45 5.19 -18.44
CA LEU A 166 9.26 6.63 -18.63
C LEU A 166 10.45 7.44 -18.12
N LEU A 167 10.98 7.09 -16.94
CA LEU A 167 12.16 7.74 -16.37
C LEU A 167 13.37 7.59 -17.28
N VAL A 168 13.66 6.37 -17.76
CA VAL A 168 14.78 6.08 -18.68
C VAL A 168 14.58 6.86 -19.99
N SER A 169 13.37 6.82 -20.58
CA SER A 169 13.04 7.54 -21.79
C SER A 169 13.28 9.05 -21.66
N LYS A 170 12.77 9.67 -20.59
CA LYS A 170 12.97 11.10 -20.34
C LYS A 170 14.43 11.45 -20.04
N SER A 171 15.13 10.62 -19.28
CA SER A 171 16.56 10.83 -19.01
C SER A 171 17.41 10.74 -20.27
N SER A 172 17.06 9.87 -21.21
CA SER A 172 17.76 9.71 -22.49
C SER A 172 17.68 10.98 -23.37
N THR A 173 16.59 11.73 -23.26
CA THR A 173 16.41 13.00 -24.00
C THR A 173 17.22 14.16 -23.39
N ILE A 174 17.50 14.10 -22.07
CA ILE A 174 18.27 15.13 -21.36
C ILE A 174 19.76 14.84 -21.49
N ASN A 175 20.19 13.64 -21.08
CA ASN A 175 21.59 13.21 -21.17
C ASN A 175 21.68 11.68 -21.17
N LYS A 176 22.10 11.09 -22.28
CA LYS A 176 22.24 9.65 -22.44
C LYS A 176 23.18 8.99 -21.41
N ARG A 177 24.13 9.75 -20.83
CA ARG A 177 25.03 9.22 -19.78
C ARG A 177 24.32 8.87 -18.48
N LEU A 178 23.11 9.43 -18.24
CA LEU A 178 22.31 9.13 -17.04
C LEU A 178 21.62 7.75 -17.10
N ILE A 179 21.52 7.15 -18.28
CA ILE A 179 20.81 5.87 -18.45
C ILE A 179 21.49 4.77 -17.64
N PHE A 180 22.83 4.66 -17.74
CA PHE A 180 23.57 3.60 -17.04
C PHE A 180 23.39 3.67 -15.50
N PRO A 181 23.65 4.77 -14.81
CA PRO A 181 23.45 4.86 -13.36
C PRO A 181 21.98 4.66 -12.95
N ILE A 182 21.00 5.06 -13.76
CA ILE A 182 19.58 4.85 -13.46
C ILE A 182 19.24 3.36 -13.54
N ILE A 183 19.69 2.65 -14.58
CA ILE A 183 19.48 1.20 -14.72
C ILE A 183 20.20 0.46 -13.60
N PHE A 184 21.44 0.83 -13.29
CA PHE A 184 22.22 0.22 -12.21
C PHE A 184 21.49 0.38 -10.86
N LEU A 185 21.04 1.60 -10.54
CA LEU A 185 20.30 1.90 -9.33
C LEU A 185 18.98 1.10 -9.26
N TRP A 186 18.26 0.99 -10.37
CA TRP A 186 17.05 0.18 -10.48
C TRP A 186 17.30 -1.29 -10.17
N ILE A 187 18.30 -1.90 -10.81
CA ILE A 187 18.67 -3.30 -10.58
C ILE A 187 19.06 -3.51 -9.11
N PHE A 188 19.84 -2.58 -8.55
CA PHE A 188 20.29 -2.67 -7.16
C PHE A 188 19.15 -2.55 -6.16
N LEU A 189 18.23 -1.58 -6.33
CA LEU A 189 17.13 -1.33 -5.42
C LEU A 189 15.93 -2.27 -5.64
N HIS A 190 15.66 -2.68 -6.89
CA HIS A 190 14.45 -3.41 -7.27
C HIS A 190 14.72 -4.84 -7.74
N ALA A 191 15.93 -5.36 -7.53
CA ALA A 191 16.24 -6.76 -7.84
C ALA A 191 15.28 -7.76 -7.15
N HIS A 192 14.61 -7.37 -6.06
CA HIS A 192 13.57 -8.15 -5.42
C HIS A 192 12.22 -8.09 -6.17
N THR A 193 11.91 -7.02 -6.91
CA THR A 193 10.64 -6.89 -7.65
C THR A 193 10.59 -7.85 -8.85
N VAL A 194 11.70 -8.04 -9.53
CA VAL A 194 11.84 -9.05 -10.60
C VAL A 194 11.62 -10.47 -10.07
N ARG A 195 11.85 -10.70 -8.79
CA ARG A 195 11.70 -11.99 -8.11
C ARG A 195 10.22 -12.34 -7.83
N LEU A 196 9.33 -11.35 -7.73
CA LEU A 196 7.89 -11.59 -7.61
C LEU A 196 7.32 -12.27 -8.86
N LEU A 197 7.92 -12.05 -10.04
CA LEU A 197 7.53 -12.71 -11.29
C LEU A 197 7.80 -14.22 -11.29
N ASN A 198 8.84 -14.68 -10.58
CA ASN A 198 9.21 -16.10 -10.55
C ASN A 198 8.43 -16.94 -9.55
N THR A 199 7.68 -16.34 -8.64
CA THR A 199 6.93 -17.07 -7.59
C THR A 199 5.47 -17.31 -7.91
N THR A 200 4.99 -16.79 -9.03
CA THR A 200 3.58 -16.87 -9.42
C THR A 200 3.26 -17.87 -10.50
N VAL A 201 4.16 -18.80 -10.80
CA VAL A 201 3.74 -20.05 -11.43
C VAL A 201 3.05 -20.85 -10.31
N PRO A 202 1.70 -20.99 -10.30
CA PRO A 202 1.08 -21.93 -9.41
C PRO A 202 1.68 -23.28 -9.79
N THR A 203 2.50 -23.85 -8.96
CA THR A 203 2.66 -25.28 -8.92
C THR A 203 1.29 -25.81 -8.50
N THR A 204 0.38 -25.90 -9.47
CA THR A 204 -0.73 -26.82 -9.38
C THR A 204 -0.08 -28.16 -9.08
N GLY A 205 -0.03 -28.46 -7.78
CA GLY A 205 0.44 -29.74 -7.29
C GLY A 205 -0.39 -30.80 -7.96
N MET A 206 0.23 -31.45 -8.90
CA MET A 206 -0.14 -32.76 -9.35
C MET A 206 0.06 -33.66 -8.12
N LEU A 207 -0.98 -33.79 -7.30
CA LEU A 207 -1.13 -34.88 -6.38
C LEU A 207 -1.50 -36.11 -7.21
N LEU A 208 -0.54 -36.99 -7.40
CA LEU A 208 -0.73 -38.41 -7.49
C LEU A 208 -0.58 -39.02 -6.11
#